data_9af400a79ea3ee0328f38259f5be57eb
#
_entry.id   9af400a79ea3ee0328f38259f5be57eb
#
_cell.length_a   1.000
_cell.length_b   1.000
_cell.length_c   1.000
_cell.angle_alpha   90.00
_cell.angle_beta   90.00
_cell.angle_gamma   90.00
#
_symmetry.space_group_name_H-M   'P 1'
#
loop_
_entity.id
_entity.type
_entity.pdbx_description
1 polymer ?
#
loop_
_entity_poly.entity_id
_entity_poly.type
_entity_poly.pdbx_seq_one_letter_code
_entity_poly.pdbx_strand_id
1 'polypeptide(L)'
;KTFTSTLNKDLGTWRGRIKSALKYLYNRSGPLSLSLNQGGGYINWNSLDPYPNIQLYFNPLTYSLSFKNKRPLLRTDKFNGFIIGFNSCRPKSLGEVNLKNVNNDFVPSIDPRYLSDERDIHDLYSIFDFVRKFSLNKNIKNIIKSPVNIDPIQLNDDELLAHFKSNATTIYHPCGTCRM
;
A
#
# COMPACT_ATOMS: atom_id res chain seq x y z
N LYS A 1 -0.77 -4.45 14.55
CA LYS A 1 -1.96 -4.98 15.25
C LYS A 1 -2.63 -3.87 16.04
N THR A 2 -3.92 -3.98 16.31
CA THR A 2 -4.71 -2.96 17.00
C THR A 2 -5.46 -3.53 18.19
N PHE A 3 -5.82 -2.65 19.15
CA PHE A 3 -6.73 -2.97 20.24
C PHE A 3 -8.20 -2.96 19.78
N THR A 4 -8.51 -2.13 18.79
CA THR A 4 -9.85 -1.99 18.22
C THR A 4 -10.16 -3.11 17.23
N SER A 5 -11.46 -3.43 17.08
CA SER A 5 -11.94 -4.40 16.10
C SER A 5 -11.81 -3.81 14.68
N THR A 6 -11.33 -4.62 13.74
CA THR A 6 -11.22 -4.28 12.32
C THR A 6 -11.92 -5.33 11.47
N LEU A 7 -11.94 -5.16 10.14
CA LEU A 7 -12.54 -6.14 9.23
C LEU A 7 -11.89 -7.54 9.32
N ASN A 8 -10.69 -7.64 9.90
CA ASN A 8 -10.07 -8.94 10.16
C ASN A 8 -10.92 -9.83 11.07
N LYS A 9 -11.71 -9.26 12.01
CA LYS A 9 -12.62 -10.02 12.88
C LYS A 9 -13.61 -10.84 12.05
N ASP A 10 -14.15 -10.24 10.99
CA ASP A 10 -15.14 -10.90 10.15
C ASP A 10 -14.47 -11.71 9.01
N LEU A 11 -13.47 -11.15 8.33
CA LEU A 11 -12.85 -11.76 7.15
C LEU A 11 -11.67 -12.69 7.46
N GLY A 12 -11.10 -12.62 8.67
CA GLY A 12 -9.98 -13.46 9.11
C GLY A 12 -10.38 -14.90 9.47
N THR A 13 -11.67 -15.19 9.66
CA THR A 13 -12.19 -16.50 10.05
C THR A 13 -13.17 -17.06 9.01
N TRP A 14 -13.26 -18.39 8.89
CA TRP A 14 -14.19 -19.02 7.95
C TRP A 14 -15.67 -18.74 8.29
N ARG A 15 -16.02 -18.74 9.57
CA ARG A 15 -17.39 -18.41 10.05
C ARG A 15 -17.76 -16.96 9.73
N GLY A 16 -16.83 -16.03 9.96
CA GLY A 16 -17.03 -14.62 9.62
C GLY A 16 -17.19 -14.40 8.12
N ARG A 17 -16.44 -15.12 7.30
CA ARG A 17 -16.58 -15.07 5.83
C ARG A 17 -17.96 -15.55 5.37
N ILE A 18 -18.46 -16.69 5.91
CA ILE A 18 -19.81 -17.18 5.60
C ILE A 18 -20.86 -16.15 6.02
N LYS A 19 -20.76 -15.62 7.26
CA LYS A 19 -21.69 -14.59 7.73
C LYS A 19 -21.68 -13.35 6.84
N SER A 20 -20.49 -12.89 6.43
CA SER A 20 -20.33 -11.75 5.53
C SER A 20 -20.92 -12.04 4.13
N ALA A 21 -20.73 -13.25 3.61
CA ALA A 21 -21.32 -13.68 2.34
C ALA A 21 -22.85 -13.70 2.39
N LEU A 22 -23.43 -14.31 3.41
CA LEU A 22 -24.87 -14.33 3.62
C LEU A 22 -25.44 -12.92 3.75
N LYS A 23 -24.79 -12.05 4.54
CA LYS A 23 -25.22 -10.66 4.70
C LYS A 23 -25.20 -9.90 3.36
N TYR A 24 -24.18 -10.13 2.55
CA TYR A 24 -24.08 -9.53 1.21
C TYR A 24 -25.15 -10.07 0.25
N LEU A 25 -25.41 -11.37 0.26
CA LEU A 25 -26.45 -11.99 -0.59
C LEU A 25 -27.86 -11.49 -0.25
N TYR A 26 -28.17 -11.35 1.04
CA TYR A 26 -29.50 -10.93 1.50
C TYR A 26 -29.78 -9.44 1.27
N ASN A 27 -28.88 -8.57 1.66
CA ASN A 27 -29.15 -7.13 1.69
C ASN A 27 -28.01 -6.26 1.15
N ARG A 28 -27.08 -6.85 0.37
CA ARG A 28 -25.96 -6.14 -0.27
C ARG A 28 -25.14 -5.26 0.69
N SER A 29 -24.97 -5.70 1.93
CA SER A 29 -24.30 -4.93 2.99
C SER A 29 -23.18 -5.73 3.66
N GLY A 30 -22.43 -5.05 4.56
CA GLY A 30 -21.33 -5.64 5.31
C GLY A 30 -19.98 -5.56 4.59
N PRO A 31 -18.96 -6.28 5.10
CA PRO A 31 -17.58 -6.15 4.60
C PRO A 31 -17.40 -6.38 3.10
N LEU A 32 -18.22 -7.22 2.48
CA LEU A 32 -18.12 -7.53 1.05
C LEU A 32 -18.78 -6.48 0.14
N SER A 33 -19.50 -5.50 0.69
CA SER A 33 -20.04 -4.35 -0.06
C SER A 33 -19.11 -3.14 -0.06
N LEU A 34 -17.96 -3.23 0.60
CA LEU A 34 -17.02 -2.12 0.78
C LEU A 34 -15.75 -2.33 -0.05
N SER A 35 -15.16 -1.24 -0.50
CA SER A 35 -13.81 -1.27 -1.06
C SER A 35 -12.78 -1.66 0.01
N LEU A 36 -11.66 -2.21 -0.41
CA LEU A 36 -10.54 -2.49 0.47
C LEU A 36 -9.98 -1.18 1.07
N ASN A 37 -9.81 -0.16 0.24
CA ASN A 37 -9.44 1.19 0.66
C ASN A 37 -10.71 1.95 1.07
N GLN A 38 -10.87 2.24 2.35
CA GLN A 38 -12.07 2.89 2.89
C GLN A 38 -11.87 4.35 3.25
N GLY A 39 -10.65 4.81 3.20
CA GLY A 39 -10.30 6.19 3.45
C GLY A 39 -8.94 6.51 2.86
N GLY A 40 -8.62 7.78 2.85
CA GLY A 40 -7.33 8.25 2.37
C GLY A 40 -7.26 9.76 2.37
N GLY A 41 -6.17 10.28 1.88
CA GLY A 41 -5.97 11.72 1.82
C GLY A 41 -4.73 12.09 1.02
N TYR A 42 -4.65 13.35 0.72
CA TYR A 42 -3.49 13.97 0.11
C TYR A 42 -2.91 14.96 1.11
N ILE A 43 -1.63 14.84 1.39
CA ILE A 43 -0.94 15.72 2.33
C ILE A 43 0.28 16.37 1.68
N ASN A 44 0.57 17.58 2.14
CA ASN A 44 1.85 18.23 1.88
C ASN A 44 2.72 18.06 3.12
N TRP A 45 3.83 17.34 3.01
CA TRP A 45 4.73 17.06 4.11
C TRP A 45 6.17 17.35 3.68
N ASN A 46 6.80 18.29 4.39
CA ASN A 46 8.19 18.70 4.14
C ASN A 46 8.48 19.08 2.67
N SER A 47 7.47 19.54 1.92
CA SER A 47 7.62 19.98 0.54
C SER A 47 7.56 21.50 0.45
N LEU A 48 8.44 22.09 -0.36
CA LEU A 48 8.41 23.52 -0.71
C LEU A 48 7.31 23.85 -1.73
N ASP A 49 6.81 22.83 -2.41
CA ASP A 49 5.70 22.97 -3.36
C ASP A 49 4.39 23.13 -2.59
N PRO A 50 3.50 24.06 -2.96
CA PRO A 50 2.20 24.27 -2.31
C PRO A 50 1.22 23.09 -2.48
N TYR A 51 1.50 22.17 -3.39
CA TYR A 51 0.62 21.03 -3.66
C TYR A 51 0.97 19.82 -2.82
N PRO A 52 0.02 18.91 -2.55
CA PRO A 52 0.30 17.64 -1.88
C PRO A 52 1.38 16.83 -2.59
N ASN A 53 2.28 16.26 -1.81
CA ASN A 53 3.34 15.38 -2.30
C ASN A 53 3.12 13.91 -1.93
N ILE A 54 2.25 13.62 -0.96
CA ILE A 54 1.97 12.27 -0.49
C ILE A 54 0.48 11.97 -0.62
N GLN A 55 0.15 10.81 -1.19
CA GLN A 55 -1.18 10.21 -1.14
C GLN A 55 -1.18 9.07 -0.13
N LEU A 56 -2.21 9.01 0.69
CA LEU A 56 -2.42 7.98 1.71
C LEU A 56 -3.65 7.14 1.38
N TYR A 57 -3.57 5.85 1.70
CA TYR A 57 -4.67 4.89 1.62
C TYR A 57 -4.86 4.22 2.97
N PHE A 58 -6.07 4.17 3.45
CA PHE A 58 -6.40 3.50 4.70
C PHE A 58 -7.23 2.25 4.46
N ASN A 59 -6.68 1.11 4.88
CA ASN A 59 -7.32 -0.19 4.83
C ASN A 59 -7.58 -0.68 6.26
N PRO A 60 -8.81 -0.75 6.75
CA PRO A 60 -9.12 -1.30 8.07
C PRO A 60 -9.05 -2.85 8.08
N LEU A 61 -8.06 -3.39 7.40
CA LEU A 61 -7.80 -4.81 7.22
C LEU A 61 -6.31 -5.03 7.01
N THR A 62 -5.75 -6.04 7.67
CA THR A 62 -4.40 -6.56 7.34
C THR A 62 -4.50 -7.85 6.54
N TYR A 63 -3.57 -8.01 5.62
CA TYR A 63 -3.50 -9.18 4.75
C TYR A 63 -2.08 -9.41 4.25
N SER A 64 -1.81 -10.62 3.81
CA SER A 64 -0.62 -10.98 3.04
C SER A 64 -0.99 -11.35 1.61
N LEU A 65 -0.09 -11.09 0.68
CA LEU A 65 -0.21 -11.53 -0.70
C LEU A 65 0.59 -12.81 -0.90
N SER A 66 -0.05 -13.82 -1.45
CA SER A 66 0.60 -15.08 -1.83
C SER A 66 0.74 -15.13 -3.34
N PHE A 67 2.00 -15.19 -3.83
CA PHE A 67 2.34 -15.25 -5.25
C PHE A 67 2.57 -16.70 -5.76
N LYS A 68 2.09 -17.70 -5.03
CA LYS A 68 2.25 -19.12 -5.41
C LYS A 68 1.54 -19.49 -6.72
N ASN A 69 0.55 -18.71 -7.14
CA ASN A 69 -0.24 -18.93 -8.35
C ASN A 69 -0.01 -17.78 -9.34
N LYS A 70 -0.45 -17.96 -10.60
CA LYS A 70 -0.42 -16.92 -11.66
C LYS A 70 -1.09 -15.60 -11.25
N ARG A 71 -2.03 -15.64 -10.29
CA ARG A 71 -2.65 -14.44 -9.70
C ARG A 71 -2.33 -14.39 -8.20
N PRO A 72 -1.92 -13.25 -7.69
CA PRO A 72 -1.72 -13.10 -6.25
C PRO A 72 -3.04 -13.29 -5.52
N LEU A 73 -3.02 -14.15 -4.49
CA LEU A 73 -4.17 -14.37 -3.62
C LEU A 73 -4.01 -13.56 -2.35
N LEU A 74 -5.00 -12.75 -2.06
CA LEU A 74 -5.09 -11.99 -0.82
C LEU A 74 -5.54 -12.92 0.31
N ARG A 75 -4.71 -13.06 1.33
CA ARG A 75 -5.00 -13.84 2.53
C ARG A 75 -5.11 -12.91 3.74
N THR A 76 -6.31 -12.76 4.27
CA THR A 76 -6.56 -11.92 5.45
C THR A 76 -5.94 -12.53 6.71
N ASP A 77 -5.34 -11.68 7.54
CA ASP A 77 -4.79 -12.09 8.83
C ASP A 77 -5.90 -12.41 9.84
N LYS A 78 -5.57 -13.25 10.84
CA LYS A 78 -6.50 -13.65 11.90
C LYS A 78 -6.53 -12.68 13.08
N PHE A 79 -5.67 -11.67 13.10
CA PHE A 79 -5.62 -10.64 14.15
C PHE A 79 -6.18 -9.32 13.62
N ASN A 80 -6.68 -8.48 14.52
CA ASN A 80 -7.12 -7.13 14.16
C ASN A 80 -5.93 -6.24 13.82
N GLY A 81 -6.05 -5.50 12.71
CA GLY A 81 -5.04 -4.57 12.26
C GLY A 81 -5.54 -3.68 11.13
N PHE A 82 -4.75 -2.70 10.77
CA PHE A 82 -4.97 -1.85 9.60
C PHE A 82 -3.67 -1.67 8.83
N ILE A 83 -3.78 -1.24 7.60
CA ILE A 83 -2.66 -0.87 6.74
C ILE A 83 -2.85 0.58 6.33
N ILE A 84 -1.78 1.36 6.39
CA ILE A 84 -1.66 2.64 5.71
C ILE A 84 -0.70 2.44 4.55
N GLY A 85 -1.23 2.50 3.35
CA GLY A 85 -0.44 2.57 2.13
C GLY A 85 -0.15 4.02 1.77
N PHE A 86 0.93 4.25 1.06
CA PHE A 86 1.30 5.58 0.59
C PHE A 86 2.06 5.52 -0.73
N ASN A 87 1.99 6.60 -1.48
CA ASN A 87 2.81 6.83 -2.66
C ASN A 87 3.09 8.32 -2.84
N SER A 88 4.14 8.64 -3.60
CA SER A 88 4.37 9.99 -4.09
C SER A 88 3.27 10.39 -5.08
N CYS A 89 2.80 11.63 -4.99
CA CYS A 89 1.79 12.16 -5.91
C CYS A 89 2.37 12.59 -7.26
N ARG A 90 3.67 12.85 -7.33
CA ARG A 90 4.34 13.41 -8.52
C ARG A 90 5.71 12.81 -8.75
N PRO A 91 5.78 11.50 -9.05
CA PRO A 91 7.03 10.84 -9.30
C PRO A 91 7.76 11.47 -10.49
N LYS A 92 9.09 11.52 -10.41
CA LYS A 92 9.98 12.03 -11.45
C LYS A 92 10.56 10.91 -12.30
N SER A 93 10.58 9.68 -11.76
CA SER A 93 10.95 8.49 -12.52
C SER A 93 9.98 8.27 -13.68
N LEU A 94 10.53 8.05 -14.86
CA LEU A 94 9.77 7.83 -16.09
C LEU A 94 10.09 6.44 -16.63
N GLY A 95 9.05 5.65 -16.81
CA GLY A 95 9.14 4.31 -17.40
C GLY A 95 9.17 4.34 -18.93
N GLU A 96 9.33 3.16 -19.51
CA GLU A 96 9.31 2.96 -20.96
C GLU A 96 8.59 1.68 -21.34
N VAL A 97 8.04 1.65 -22.54
CA VAL A 97 7.53 0.45 -23.20
C VAL A 97 8.26 0.28 -24.52
N ASN A 98 8.95 -0.84 -24.66
CA ASN A 98 9.73 -1.18 -25.86
C ASN A 98 9.20 -2.50 -26.46
N LEU A 99 9.42 -2.70 -27.75
CA LEU A 99 9.20 -3.99 -28.41
C LEU A 99 10.49 -4.80 -28.40
N LYS A 100 10.40 -6.04 -27.93
CA LYS A 100 11.47 -7.03 -28.01
C LYS A 100 11.08 -8.12 -29.01
N ASN A 101 12.02 -8.50 -29.88
CA ASN A 101 11.82 -9.66 -30.74
C ASN A 101 12.22 -10.92 -29.97
N VAL A 102 11.27 -11.83 -29.81
CA VAL A 102 11.49 -13.12 -29.16
C VAL A 102 10.97 -14.19 -30.10
N ASN A 103 11.84 -14.99 -30.70
CA ASN A 103 11.51 -16.07 -31.63
C ASN A 103 10.60 -15.61 -32.80
N ASN A 104 10.93 -14.48 -33.44
CA ASN A 104 10.19 -13.82 -34.50
C ASN A 104 8.82 -13.22 -34.09
N ASP A 105 8.48 -13.22 -32.80
CA ASP A 105 7.32 -12.51 -32.27
C ASP A 105 7.74 -11.21 -31.59
N PHE A 106 6.97 -10.15 -31.80
CA PHE A 106 7.16 -8.88 -31.09
C PHE A 106 6.37 -8.89 -29.81
N VAL A 107 7.07 -8.88 -28.67
CA VAL A 107 6.46 -8.81 -27.34
C VAL A 107 6.79 -7.49 -26.66
N PRO A 108 5.84 -6.87 -25.95
CA PRO A 108 6.11 -5.65 -25.21
C PRO A 108 7.03 -5.94 -24.00
N SER A 109 8.06 -5.11 -23.87
CA SER A 109 8.90 -5.03 -22.67
C SER A 109 8.50 -3.78 -21.92
N ILE A 110 7.86 -3.95 -20.77
CA ILE A 110 7.34 -2.85 -19.93
C ILE A 110 8.29 -2.66 -18.76
N ASP A 111 8.93 -1.51 -18.69
CA ASP A 111 9.79 -1.12 -17.57
C ASP A 111 9.27 0.19 -16.96
N PRO A 112 8.63 0.15 -15.79
CA PRO A 112 8.13 1.37 -15.14
C PRO A 112 9.23 2.22 -14.50
N ARG A 113 10.46 1.73 -14.37
CA ARG A 113 11.63 2.41 -13.80
C ARG A 113 11.36 3.10 -12.47
N TYR A 114 10.61 2.44 -11.59
CA TYR A 114 10.30 2.99 -10.27
C TYR A 114 11.58 3.32 -9.50
N LEU A 115 11.59 4.50 -8.85
CA LEU A 115 12.71 5.00 -8.05
C LEU A 115 14.03 5.12 -8.83
N SER A 116 13.98 5.36 -10.13
CA SER A 116 15.17 5.62 -10.95
C SER A 116 15.66 7.07 -10.83
N ASP A 117 14.84 7.98 -10.34
CA ASP A 117 15.19 9.38 -10.05
C ASP A 117 15.43 9.56 -8.55
N GLU A 118 16.53 10.18 -8.15
CA GLU A 118 16.89 10.40 -6.74
C GLU A 118 15.87 11.27 -6.00
N ARG A 119 15.16 12.14 -6.71
CA ARG A 119 14.10 12.99 -6.13
C ARG A 119 12.94 12.15 -5.59
N ASP A 120 12.63 11.02 -6.23
CA ASP A 120 11.58 10.10 -5.76
C ASP A 120 12.04 9.38 -4.49
N ILE A 121 13.33 9.11 -4.34
CA ILE A 121 13.91 8.56 -3.11
C ILE A 121 13.86 9.60 -1.99
N HIS A 122 14.15 10.87 -2.30
CA HIS A 122 14.03 11.96 -1.34
C HIS A 122 12.58 12.15 -0.86
N ASP A 123 11.61 12.03 -1.76
CA ASP A 123 10.19 12.05 -1.38
C ASP A 123 9.83 10.92 -0.42
N LEU A 124 10.42 9.72 -0.60
CA LEU A 124 10.22 8.60 0.33
C LEU A 124 10.74 8.91 1.74
N TYR A 125 11.87 9.59 1.88
CA TYR A 125 12.37 10.00 3.20
C TYR A 125 11.40 10.96 3.90
N SER A 126 10.78 11.86 3.16
CA SER A 126 9.69 12.71 3.68
C SER A 126 8.49 11.88 4.15
N ILE A 127 8.14 10.84 3.41
CA ILE A 127 7.07 9.90 3.78
C ILE A 127 7.45 9.13 5.05
N PHE A 128 8.69 8.66 5.17
CA PHE A 128 9.16 7.95 6.37
C PHE A 128 9.10 8.84 7.61
N ASP A 129 9.50 10.11 7.52
CA ASP A 129 9.36 11.08 8.61
C ASP A 129 7.87 11.26 9.00
N PHE A 130 6.99 11.40 8.03
CA PHE A 130 5.55 11.44 8.28
C PHE A 130 5.06 10.18 9.02
N VAL A 131 5.42 8.99 8.55
CA VAL A 131 4.98 7.71 9.15
C VAL A 131 5.46 7.58 10.59
N ARG A 132 6.70 8.00 10.89
CA ARG A 132 7.24 8.02 12.25
C ARG A 132 6.43 8.97 13.14
N LYS A 133 6.23 10.22 12.71
CA LYS A 133 5.46 11.23 13.48
C LYS A 133 4.00 10.82 13.65
N PHE A 134 3.39 10.26 12.63
CA PHE A 134 2.04 9.68 12.71
C PHE A 134 1.99 8.56 13.76
N SER A 135 2.94 7.63 13.75
CA SER A 135 3.00 6.51 14.69
C SER A 135 3.24 6.96 16.14
N LEU A 136 3.92 8.10 16.34
CA LEU A 136 4.17 8.70 17.65
C LEU A 136 2.99 9.50 18.20
N ASN A 137 1.99 9.83 17.36
CA ASN A 137 0.81 10.58 17.79
C ASN A 137 0.06 9.83 18.91
N LYS A 138 -0.29 10.54 19.99
CA LYS A 138 -0.93 9.95 21.19
C LYS A 138 -2.22 9.19 20.85
N ASN A 139 -3.06 9.75 19.99
CA ASN A 139 -4.32 9.13 19.61
C ASN A 139 -4.11 7.83 18.82
N ILE A 140 -3.10 7.81 17.97
CA ILE A 140 -2.73 6.64 17.17
C ILE A 140 -2.10 5.56 18.07
N LYS A 141 -1.20 5.94 18.97
CA LYS A 141 -0.60 5.01 19.95
C LYS A 141 -1.64 4.27 20.79
N ASN A 142 -2.72 4.95 21.16
CA ASN A 142 -3.79 4.33 21.94
C ASN A 142 -4.57 3.25 21.16
N ILE A 143 -4.52 3.28 19.84
CA ILE A 143 -5.19 2.31 18.97
C ILE A 143 -4.25 1.16 18.61
N ILE A 144 -2.95 1.44 18.43
CA ILE A 144 -1.94 0.47 17.99
C ILE A 144 -1.48 -0.38 19.19
N LYS A 145 -1.58 -1.70 19.05
CA LYS A 145 -1.01 -2.67 19.99
C LYS A 145 0.46 -2.97 19.69
N SER A 146 0.77 -3.22 18.44
CA SER A 146 2.14 -3.49 17.96
C SER A 146 2.21 -3.34 16.45
N PRO A 147 3.37 -3.01 15.89
CA PRO A 147 3.62 -3.13 14.46
C PRO A 147 3.46 -4.58 13.98
N VAL A 148 3.28 -4.78 12.68
CA VAL A 148 3.11 -6.13 12.11
C VAL A 148 4.43 -6.68 11.59
N ASN A 149 5.08 -6.01 10.67
CA ASN A 149 6.32 -6.49 10.06
C ASN A 149 7.53 -5.75 10.60
N ILE A 150 7.49 -4.44 10.59
CA ILE A 150 8.56 -3.56 11.05
C ILE A 150 7.99 -2.47 11.95
N ASP A 151 8.84 -1.93 12.81
CA ASP A 151 8.55 -0.72 13.56
C ASP A 151 9.28 0.47 12.89
N PRO A 152 8.57 1.39 12.24
CA PRO A 152 9.20 2.50 11.54
C PRO A 152 9.95 3.47 12.46
N ILE A 153 9.70 3.41 13.77
CA ILE A 153 10.38 4.25 14.76
C ILE A 153 11.79 3.72 15.06
N GLN A 154 11.99 2.40 14.96
CA GLN A 154 13.26 1.75 15.31
C GLN A 154 14.24 1.68 14.14
N LEU A 155 13.78 1.81 12.91
CA LEU A 155 14.60 1.69 11.71
C LEU A 155 15.13 3.07 11.27
N ASN A 156 16.36 3.09 10.75
CA ASN A 156 16.90 4.25 10.04
C ASN A 156 16.31 4.35 8.61
N ASP A 157 16.66 5.42 7.88
CA ASP A 157 16.08 5.69 6.57
C ASP A 157 16.52 4.67 5.51
N ASP A 158 17.75 4.18 5.57
CA ASP A 158 18.26 3.18 4.62
C ASP A 158 17.58 1.83 4.83
N GLU A 159 17.36 1.43 6.08
CA GLU A 159 16.62 0.22 6.42
C GLU A 159 15.16 0.30 5.97
N LEU A 160 14.52 1.46 6.15
CA LEU A 160 13.16 1.70 5.67
C LEU A 160 13.10 1.69 4.14
N LEU A 161 14.09 2.27 3.46
CA LEU A 161 14.18 2.25 2.00
C LEU A 161 14.37 0.82 1.48
N ALA A 162 15.24 0.03 2.10
CA ALA A 162 15.45 -1.37 1.76
C ALA A 162 14.15 -2.18 1.95
N HIS A 163 13.46 -1.97 3.08
CA HIS A 163 12.16 -2.60 3.34
C HIS A 163 11.11 -2.17 2.31
N PHE A 164 11.03 -0.88 1.98
CA PHE A 164 10.12 -0.36 0.96
C PHE A 164 10.38 -1.03 -0.39
N LYS A 165 11.62 -1.03 -0.87
CA LYS A 165 12.00 -1.67 -2.16
C LYS A 165 11.63 -3.16 -2.22
N SER A 166 11.69 -3.86 -1.09
CA SER A 166 11.37 -5.29 -1.01
C SER A 166 9.87 -5.59 -0.96
N ASN A 167 9.04 -4.62 -0.52
CA ASN A 167 7.62 -4.84 -0.25
C ASN A 167 6.68 -3.94 -1.07
N ALA A 168 7.22 -2.92 -1.74
CA ALA A 168 6.43 -2.04 -2.59
C ALA A 168 5.83 -2.81 -3.77
N THR A 169 4.63 -2.42 -4.15
CA THR A 169 3.93 -2.93 -5.32
C THR A 169 3.45 -1.76 -6.17
N THR A 170 3.15 -2.03 -7.42
CA THR A 170 2.54 -1.02 -8.28
C THR A 170 1.11 -0.71 -7.83
N ILE A 171 0.71 0.56 -7.95
CA ILE A 171 -0.69 0.99 -7.87
C ILE A 171 -1.32 1.09 -9.27
N TYR A 172 -0.65 0.52 -10.29
CA TYR A 172 -1.09 0.48 -11.69
C TYR A 172 -1.22 1.85 -12.36
N HIS A 173 -0.42 2.82 -11.92
CA HIS A 173 -0.34 4.17 -12.50
C HIS A 173 1.12 4.53 -12.87
N PRO A 174 1.76 3.76 -13.79
CA PRO A 174 3.12 4.08 -14.22
C PRO A 174 3.16 5.42 -14.97
N CYS A 175 4.22 6.20 -14.73
CA CYS A 175 4.40 7.50 -15.35
C CYS A 175 5.36 7.42 -16.53
N GLY A 176 5.06 8.13 -17.61
CA GLY A 176 5.95 8.32 -18.74
C GLY A 176 6.15 7.13 -19.67
N THR A 177 5.49 5.98 -19.43
CA THR A 177 5.66 4.76 -20.23
C THR A 177 5.26 4.89 -21.70
N CYS A 178 4.36 5.84 -22.00
CA CYS A 178 3.91 6.15 -23.37
C CYS A 178 4.13 7.64 -23.70
N ARG A 179 5.24 8.22 -23.23
CA ARG A 179 5.57 9.62 -23.52
C ARG A 179 5.89 9.79 -25.00
N MET A 180 5.24 10.72 -25.64
CA MET A 180 5.54 11.20 -27.00
C MET A 180 6.60 12.28 -26.97
#